data_cfca2751ab070e97e414842a51bfc198
#
_entry.id   cfca2751ab070e97e414842a51bfc198
#
_cell.length_a   1.000
_cell.length_b   1.000
_cell.length_c   1.000
_cell.angle_alpha   90.00
_cell.angle_beta   90.00
_cell.angle_gamma   90.00
#
_symmetry.space_group_name_H-M   'P 1'
#
loop_
_entity.id
_entity.type
_entity.pdbx_description
1 polymer ?
#
loop_
_entity_poly.entity_id
_entity_poly.type
_entity_poly.pdbx_seq_one_letter_code
_entity_poly.pdbx_strand_id
1 'polypeptide(L)'
;MLDWKRLSAGYARMTYQQRMGNLASTLARSAAVAQSKNSAVSVADLLREGMWIIEWSATDAPPEALMELGPMQRELGLLHQAWETDTEALRSVVAFRSRAMSERALDLSGLLEP
;
A
#
# COMPACT_ATOMS: atom_id res chain seq x y z
N MET A 1 5.10 7.58 -14.72
CA MET A 1 3.70 7.11 -14.69
C MET A 1 3.68 5.59 -14.55
N LEU A 2 2.83 5.08 -13.68
CA LEU A 2 2.71 3.63 -13.49
C LEU A 2 1.97 2.98 -14.67
N ASP A 3 2.48 1.84 -15.10
CA ASP A 3 1.81 1.02 -16.12
C ASP A 3 0.97 -0.04 -15.39
N TRP A 4 -0.31 0.25 -15.22
CA TRP A 4 -1.23 -0.59 -14.46
C TRP A 4 -1.43 -1.98 -15.06
N LYS A 5 -1.39 -2.09 -16.38
CA LYS A 5 -1.51 -3.40 -17.05
C LYS A 5 -0.32 -4.28 -16.73
N ARG A 6 0.88 -3.71 -16.77
CA ARG A 6 2.10 -4.43 -16.48
C ARG A 6 2.16 -4.87 -15.02
N LEU A 7 1.79 -3.95 -14.10
CA LEU A 7 1.75 -4.25 -12.68
C LEU A 7 0.72 -5.34 -12.39
N SER A 8 -0.49 -5.21 -12.94
CA SER A 8 -1.55 -6.21 -12.76
C SER A 8 -1.11 -7.59 -13.21
N ALA A 9 -0.47 -7.69 -14.38
CA ALA A 9 0.05 -8.97 -14.88
C ALA A 9 1.10 -9.55 -13.95
N GLY A 10 1.98 -8.71 -13.41
CA GLY A 10 3.01 -9.14 -12.46
C GLY A 10 2.38 -9.67 -11.17
N TYR A 11 1.43 -8.94 -10.60
CA TYR A 11 0.77 -9.34 -9.36
C TYR A 11 -0.10 -10.57 -9.54
N ALA A 12 -0.68 -10.79 -10.72
CA ALA A 12 -1.47 -11.98 -11.02
C ALA A 12 -0.65 -13.27 -10.91
N ARG A 13 0.66 -13.19 -11.09
CA ARG A 13 1.57 -14.34 -10.99
C ARG A 13 2.03 -14.61 -9.57
N MET A 14 1.75 -13.71 -8.65
CA MET A 14 2.20 -13.83 -7.25
C MET A 14 1.17 -14.59 -6.42
N THR A 15 1.66 -15.26 -5.37
CA THR A 15 0.79 -15.81 -4.35
C THR A 15 0.21 -14.66 -3.51
N TYR A 16 -0.86 -14.95 -2.75
CA TYR A 16 -1.41 -14.00 -1.81
C TYR A 16 -0.31 -13.47 -0.85
N GLN A 17 0.51 -14.39 -0.29
CA GLN A 17 1.59 -14.01 0.63
C GLN A 17 2.58 -13.06 -0.03
N GLN A 18 2.96 -13.33 -1.28
CA GLN A 18 3.87 -12.47 -2.02
C GLN A 18 3.25 -11.09 -2.27
N ARG A 19 1.97 -11.04 -2.60
CA ARG A 19 1.27 -9.75 -2.79
C ARG A 19 1.23 -8.96 -1.49
N MET A 20 1.00 -9.61 -0.36
CA MET A 20 1.01 -8.90 0.93
C MET A 20 2.40 -8.40 1.30
N GLY A 21 3.44 -9.17 1.00
CA GLY A 21 4.81 -8.70 1.19
C GLY A 21 5.13 -7.49 0.33
N ASN A 22 4.66 -7.48 -0.93
CA ASN A 22 4.83 -6.33 -1.81
C ASN A 22 4.01 -5.12 -1.36
N LEU A 23 2.80 -5.35 -0.85
CA LEU A 23 1.99 -4.28 -0.25
C LEU A 23 2.75 -3.63 0.90
N ALA A 24 3.33 -4.44 1.79
CA ALA A 24 4.13 -3.93 2.90
C ALA A 24 5.29 -3.08 2.41
N SER A 25 6.03 -3.54 1.39
CA SER A 25 7.15 -2.80 0.81
C SER A 25 6.71 -1.49 0.17
N THR A 26 5.62 -1.51 -0.59
CA THR A 26 5.08 -0.32 -1.25
C THR A 26 4.68 0.73 -0.21
N LEU A 27 4.02 0.31 0.87
CA LEU A 27 3.60 1.22 1.93
C LEU A 27 4.78 1.74 2.75
N ALA A 28 5.81 0.93 2.98
CA ALA A 28 7.03 1.37 3.65
C ALA A 28 7.73 2.46 2.81
N ARG A 29 7.77 2.28 1.49
CA ARG A 29 8.33 3.30 0.58
C ARG A 29 7.48 4.57 0.61
N SER A 30 6.17 4.45 0.62
CA SER A 30 5.27 5.60 0.74
C SER A 30 5.57 6.39 2.01
N ALA A 31 5.78 5.71 3.13
CA ALA A 31 6.11 6.35 4.40
C ALA A 31 7.44 7.12 4.31
N ALA A 32 8.47 6.51 3.71
CA ALA A 32 9.78 7.14 3.58
C ALA A 32 9.73 8.34 2.63
N VAL A 33 9.07 8.18 1.47
CA VAL A 33 8.99 9.22 0.44
C VAL A 33 8.13 10.40 0.91
N ALA A 34 7.09 10.15 1.71
CA ALA A 34 6.21 11.21 2.21
C ALA A 34 6.99 12.26 3.02
N GLN A 35 8.08 11.86 3.66
CA GLN A 35 8.92 12.76 4.45
C GLN A 35 10.07 13.36 3.65
N SER A 36 10.27 12.94 2.42
CA SER A 36 11.34 13.44 1.55
C SER A 36 10.78 14.49 0.60
N LYS A 37 11.35 15.69 0.63
CA LYS A 37 10.89 16.79 -0.22
C LYS A 37 11.41 16.70 -1.65
N ASN A 38 12.43 15.88 -1.89
CA ASN A 38 13.15 15.85 -3.16
C ASN A 38 13.13 14.47 -3.84
N SER A 39 12.14 13.64 -3.53
CA SER A 39 12.06 12.33 -4.15
C SER A 39 11.44 12.42 -5.54
N ALA A 40 12.02 11.67 -6.49
CA ALA A 40 11.44 11.50 -7.82
C ALA A 40 10.26 10.53 -7.82
N VAL A 41 10.09 9.75 -6.74
CA VAL A 41 9.01 8.78 -6.63
C VAL A 41 7.76 9.48 -6.12
N SER A 42 6.63 9.23 -6.76
CA SER A 42 5.35 9.85 -6.41
C SER A 42 4.68 9.11 -5.26
N VAL A 43 4.41 9.83 -4.15
CA VAL A 43 3.62 9.28 -3.04
C VAL A 43 2.22 8.91 -3.52
N ALA A 44 1.61 9.74 -4.36
CA ALA A 44 0.29 9.45 -4.91
C ALA A 44 0.27 8.11 -5.66
N ASP A 45 1.30 7.86 -6.46
CA ASP A 45 1.41 6.58 -7.18
C ASP A 45 1.60 5.40 -6.24
N LEU A 46 2.38 5.57 -5.18
CA LEU A 46 2.59 4.49 -4.20
C LEU A 46 1.30 4.17 -3.42
N LEU A 47 0.55 5.20 -3.03
CA LEU A 47 -0.74 5.01 -2.36
C LEU A 47 -1.73 4.29 -3.30
N ARG A 48 -1.75 4.70 -4.56
CA ARG A 48 -2.61 4.07 -5.57
C ARG A 48 -2.21 2.63 -5.81
N GLU A 49 -0.92 2.35 -5.92
CA GLU A 49 -0.44 0.97 -6.08
C GLU A 49 -0.89 0.11 -4.89
N GLY A 50 -0.81 0.63 -3.67
CA GLY A 50 -1.30 -0.07 -2.49
C GLY A 50 -2.77 -0.45 -2.61
N MET A 51 -3.62 0.48 -3.05
CA MET A 51 -5.03 0.21 -3.28
C MET A 51 -5.25 -0.90 -4.32
N TRP A 52 -4.47 -0.86 -5.40
CA TRP A 52 -4.60 -1.86 -6.46
C TRP A 52 -4.13 -3.24 -6.03
N ILE A 53 -3.06 -3.33 -5.23
CA ILE A 53 -2.60 -4.63 -4.69
C ILE A 53 -3.71 -5.27 -3.86
N ILE A 54 -4.39 -4.48 -3.02
CA ILE A 54 -5.52 -4.99 -2.23
C ILE A 54 -6.64 -5.48 -3.14
N GLU A 55 -6.98 -4.70 -4.17
CA GLU A 55 -8.01 -5.06 -5.13
C GLU A 55 -7.69 -6.39 -5.82
N TRP A 56 -6.45 -6.54 -6.28
CA TRP A 56 -6.02 -7.77 -6.97
C TRP A 56 -5.91 -8.96 -6.02
N SER A 57 -5.87 -8.74 -4.72
CA SER A 57 -5.76 -9.80 -3.71
C SER A 57 -7.09 -10.27 -3.17
N ALA A 58 -8.18 -9.51 -3.42
CA ALA A 58 -9.46 -9.75 -2.78
C ALA A 58 -10.05 -11.13 -3.08
N THR A 59 -9.77 -11.69 -4.26
CA THR A 59 -10.36 -12.97 -4.69
C THR A 59 -9.77 -14.17 -3.95
N ASP A 60 -8.50 -14.11 -3.55
CA ASP A 60 -7.83 -15.23 -2.90
C ASP A 60 -7.34 -14.92 -1.48
N ALA A 61 -7.72 -13.77 -0.94
CA ALA A 61 -7.42 -13.44 0.44
C ALA A 61 -8.30 -14.23 1.41
N PRO A 62 -7.74 -14.69 2.54
CA PRO A 62 -8.58 -15.31 3.59
C PRO A 62 -9.65 -14.31 4.06
N PRO A 63 -10.85 -14.81 4.47
CA PRO A 63 -11.92 -13.91 4.91
C PRO A 63 -11.53 -12.97 6.04
N GLU A 64 -10.74 -13.45 7.01
CA GLU A 64 -10.26 -12.63 8.13
C GLU A 64 -9.33 -11.51 7.65
N ALA A 65 -8.57 -11.74 6.58
CA ALA A 65 -7.71 -10.72 6.00
C ALA A 65 -8.53 -9.63 5.32
N LEU A 66 -9.63 -10.01 4.66
CA LEU A 66 -10.51 -9.04 3.99
C LEU A 66 -11.11 -8.04 4.98
N MET A 67 -11.35 -8.45 6.22
CA MET A 67 -11.86 -7.56 7.26
C MET A 67 -10.89 -6.45 7.60
N GLU A 68 -9.59 -6.65 7.36
CA GLU A 68 -8.57 -5.63 7.57
C GLU A 68 -8.22 -4.90 6.27
N LEU A 69 -8.19 -5.63 5.15
CA LEU A 69 -7.80 -5.06 3.85
C LEU A 69 -8.83 -4.07 3.32
N GLY A 70 -10.12 -4.32 3.55
CA GLY A 70 -11.19 -3.42 3.13
C GLY A 70 -11.05 -2.02 3.73
N PRO A 71 -10.98 -1.91 5.08
CA PRO A 71 -10.73 -0.60 5.72
C PRO A 71 -9.40 0.02 5.31
N MET A 72 -8.34 -0.79 5.12
CA MET A 72 -7.04 -0.30 4.68
C MET A 72 -7.14 0.34 3.29
N GLN A 73 -7.84 -0.32 2.37
CA GLN A 73 -8.04 0.21 1.02
C GLN A 73 -8.76 1.56 1.05
N ARG A 74 -9.79 1.67 1.87
CA ARG A 74 -10.52 2.93 2.04
C ARG A 74 -9.63 4.02 2.60
N GLU A 75 -8.82 3.70 3.59
CA GLU A 75 -7.90 4.68 4.18
C GLU A 75 -6.87 5.16 3.14
N LEU A 76 -6.31 4.23 2.35
CA LEU A 76 -5.37 4.59 1.29
C LEU A 76 -6.02 5.53 0.27
N GLY A 77 -7.29 5.28 -0.06
CA GLY A 77 -8.03 6.16 -0.96
C GLY A 77 -8.20 7.56 -0.40
N LEU A 78 -8.50 7.68 0.89
CA LEU A 78 -8.62 8.97 1.55
C LEU A 78 -7.29 9.72 1.61
N LEU A 79 -6.21 9.01 1.93
CA LEU A 79 -4.87 9.61 1.95
C LEU A 79 -4.45 10.06 0.56
N HIS A 80 -4.74 9.25 -0.45
CA HIS A 80 -4.44 9.59 -1.85
C HIS A 80 -5.17 10.86 -2.26
N GLN A 81 -6.46 10.98 -1.94
CA GLN A 81 -7.25 12.15 -2.24
C GLN A 81 -6.74 13.39 -1.51
N ALA A 82 -6.40 13.24 -0.24
CA ALA A 82 -5.91 14.34 0.58
C ALA A 82 -4.51 14.81 0.17
N TRP A 83 -3.71 13.94 -0.44
CA TRP A 83 -2.32 14.24 -0.79
C TRP A 83 -2.18 15.46 -1.69
N GLU A 84 -3.21 15.81 -2.43
CA GLU A 84 -3.21 16.99 -3.30
C GLU A 84 -2.99 18.29 -2.54
N THR A 85 -3.33 18.32 -1.24
CA THR A 85 -3.16 19.53 -0.43
C THR A 85 -1.71 19.76 0.02
N ASP A 86 -0.90 18.70 0.04
CA ASP A 86 0.55 18.70 0.29
C ASP A 86 0.98 19.61 1.43
N THR A 87 0.34 19.49 2.60
CA THR A 87 0.77 20.19 3.80
C THR A 87 1.78 19.35 4.58
N GLU A 88 2.63 20.03 5.38
CA GLU A 88 3.61 19.31 6.21
C GLU A 88 2.92 18.38 7.21
N ALA A 89 1.79 18.82 7.78
CA ALA A 89 1.01 17.98 8.69
C ALA A 89 0.50 16.72 7.98
N LEU A 90 0.03 16.86 6.75
CA LEU A 90 -0.44 15.72 5.96
C LEU A 90 0.70 14.75 5.65
N ARG A 91 1.90 15.26 5.34
CA ARG A 91 3.07 14.40 5.09
C ARG A 91 3.36 13.51 6.29
N SER A 92 3.30 14.08 7.50
CA SER A 92 3.51 13.32 8.73
C SER A 92 2.42 12.26 8.94
N VAL A 93 1.17 12.60 8.66
CA VAL A 93 0.04 11.65 8.77
C VAL A 93 0.22 10.51 7.77
N VAL A 94 0.53 10.81 6.52
CA VAL A 94 0.73 9.78 5.49
C VAL A 94 1.89 8.87 5.87
N ALA A 95 3.00 9.44 6.35
CA ALA A 95 4.16 8.65 6.76
C ALA A 95 3.81 7.71 7.92
N PHE A 96 3.11 8.22 8.94
CA PHE A 96 2.72 7.42 10.11
C PHE A 96 1.75 6.31 9.71
N ARG A 97 0.69 6.64 8.97
CA ARG A 97 -0.33 5.68 8.60
C ARG A 97 0.20 4.64 7.62
N SER A 98 0.99 5.07 6.63
CA SER A 98 1.59 4.14 5.67
C SER A 98 2.49 3.12 6.37
N ARG A 99 3.26 3.57 7.37
CA ARG A 99 4.12 2.67 8.14
C ARG A 99 3.30 1.66 8.95
N ALA A 100 2.23 2.13 9.62
CA ALA A 100 1.36 1.26 10.39
C ALA A 100 0.69 0.21 9.48
N MET A 101 0.21 0.63 8.31
CA MET A 101 -0.40 -0.28 7.36
C MET A 101 0.61 -1.25 6.75
N SER A 102 1.85 -0.80 6.54
CA SER A 102 2.94 -1.66 6.07
C SER A 102 3.19 -2.80 7.06
N GLU A 103 3.24 -2.49 8.35
CA GLU A 103 3.44 -3.51 9.40
C GLU A 103 2.28 -4.51 9.43
N ARG A 104 1.04 -4.04 9.29
CA ARG A 104 -0.12 -4.94 9.23
C ARG A 104 -0.09 -5.83 7.99
N ALA A 105 0.28 -5.26 6.82
CA ALA A 105 0.39 -6.05 5.60
C ALA A 105 1.45 -7.14 5.74
N LEU A 106 2.57 -6.83 6.39
CA LEU A 106 3.62 -7.80 6.64
C LEU A 106 3.13 -8.94 7.55
N ASP A 107 2.36 -8.60 8.60
CA ASP A 107 1.73 -9.60 9.46
C ASP A 107 0.76 -10.49 8.66
N LEU A 108 -0.05 -9.87 7.80
CA LEU A 108 -1.02 -10.60 6.97
C LEU A 108 -0.35 -11.51 5.94
N SER A 109 0.89 -11.21 5.55
CA SER A 109 1.62 -12.03 4.60
C SER A 109 1.98 -13.41 5.16
N GLY A 110 2.12 -13.54 6.48
CA GLY A 110 2.59 -14.75 7.11
C GLY A 110 4.07 -15.05 6.88
N LEU A 111 4.79 -14.18 6.18
CA LEU A 111 6.19 -14.43 5.83
C LEU A 111 7.14 -14.38 7.03
N LEU A 112 6.74 -13.74 8.13
CA LEU A 112 7.54 -13.65 9.36
C LEU A 112 7.28 -14.81 10.31
N GLU A 113 6.26 -15.62 10.06
CA GLU A 113 5.93 -16.74 10.92
C GLU A 113 6.84 -17.92 10.64
N PRO A 114 7.32 -18.62 11.67
CA PRO A 114 8.18 -19.79 11.49
C PRO A 114 7.44 -20.96 10.85
#